data_24dd4866375967f8aadcf68ce4cd8dcc
#
_entry.id   24dd4866375967f8aadcf68ce4cd8dcc
#
_cell.length_a   1.000
_cell.length_b   1.000
_cell.length_c   1.000
_cell.angle_alpha   90.00
_cell.angle_beta   90.00
_cell.angle_gamma   90.00
#
_symmetry.space_group_name_H-M   'P 1'
#
loop_
_entity.id
_entity.type
_entity.pdbx_description
1 polymer ?
#
loop_
_entity_poly.entity_id
_entity_poly.type
_entity_poly.pdbx_seq_one_letter_code
_entity_poly.pdbx_strand_id
1 'polypeptide(L)'
;INAVPKAENIALDILFEDMHLIVLNKPAGLVVHPAPGSLTGTLVNALIAHCGPSLTGIGGVMRPGIVHRLDKDTSGTMIVAKTDAAHRRLAEMFATHDLDRRYQALVWGTNIKCGGTINQPIGRASYDRKRQAITTKGRNAVTFWQTLRQFPPFGSHIECRLETGRTHQIRVHLAHIGHSVIGDPLN
;
A
#
# COMPACT_ATOMS: atom_id res chain seq x y z
N ILE A 1 -15.05 12.90 -14.70
CA ILE A 1 -16.26 12.80 -13.88
C ILE A 1 -15.86 12.01 -12.65
N ASN A 2 -15.73 12.67 -11.49
CA ASN A 2 -15.51 12.02 -10.21
C ASN A 2 -16.85 11.46 -9.73
N ALA A 3 -17.16 10.21 -10.07
CA ALA A 3 -18.34 9.55 -9.55
C ALA A 3 -18.13 9.26 -8.06
N VAL A 4 -19.07 9.69 -7.22
CA VAL A 4 -19.08 9.35 -5.79
C VAL A 4 -19.16 7.82 -5.66
N PRO A 5 -18.27 7.18 -4.89
CA PRO A 5 -18.31 5.74 -4.69
C PRO A 5 -19.66 5.29 -4.12
N LYS A 6 -20.22 4.21 -4.67
CA LYS A 6 -21.47 3.61 -4.21
C LYS A 6 -21.19 2.36 -3.38
N ALA A 7 -22.12 2.01 -2.50
CA ALA A 7 -22.08 0.76 -1.74
C ALA A 7 -22.11 -0.46 -2.69
N GLU A 8 -21.23 -1.41 -2.47
CA GLU A 8 -21.21 -2.68 -3.18
C GLU A 8 -20.97 -3.81 -2.18
N ASN A 9 -21.75 -4.89 -2.26
CA ASN A 9 -21.63 -6.03 -1.38
C ASN A 9 -20.42 -6.90 -1.77
N ILE A 10 -19.24 -6.51 -1.29
CA ILE A 10 -17.97 -7.21 -1.46
C ILE A 10 -17.53 -7.71 -0.08
N ALA A 11 -17.22 -8.99 0.04
CA ALA A 11 -16.78 -9.59 1.29
C ALA A 11 -15.50 -8.93 1.82
N LEU A 12 -15.47 -8.61 3.11
CA LEU A 12 -14.31 -8.07 3.84
C LEU A 12 -13.78 -9.12 4.81
N ASP A 13 -12.47 -9.33 4.80
CA ASP A 13 -11.77 -10.14 5.80
C ASP A 13 -11.37 -9.23 6.98
N ILE A 14 -12.31 -9.06 7.94
CA ILE A 14 -12.17 -8.16 9.07
C ILE A 14 -11.43 -8.89 10.19
N LEU A 15 -10.27 -8.35 10.59
CA LEU A 15 -9.43 -8.84 11.68
C LEU A 15 -9.82 -8.24 13.04
N PHE A 16 -10.28 -6.98 13.03
CA PHE A 16 -10.75 -6.26 14.20
C PHE A 16 -11.69 -5.13 13.78
N GLU A 17 -12.71 -4.89 14.57
CA GLU A 17 -13.61 -3.74 14.38
C GLU A 17 -14.14 -3.26 15.72
N ASP A 18 -14.21 -1.94 15.90
CA ASP A 18 -14.89 -1.26 16.97
C ASP A 18 -15.73 -0.08 16.45
N MET A 19 -16.15 0.82 17.34
CA MET A 19 -16.90 2.00 16.94
C MET A 19 -16.05 3.08 16.21
N HIS A 20 -14.72 2.98 16.26
CA HIS A 20 -13.80 4.01 15.76
C HIS A 20 -13.06 3.61 14.50
N LEU A 21 -12.73 2.32 14.35
CA LEU A 21 -11.90 1.84 13.25
C LEU A 21 -12.20 0.38 12.86
N ILE A 22 -11.76 0.03 11.66
CA ILE A 22 -11.71 -1.34 11.15
C ILE A 22 -10.25 -1.68 10.82
N VAL A 23 -9.80 -2.86 11.22
CA VAL A 23 -8.57 -3.49 10.71
C VAL A 23 -8.98 -4.68 9.87
N LEU A 24 -8.53 -4.73 8.63
CA LEU A 24 -8.88 -5.79 7.70
C LEU A 24 -7.65 -6.31 6.95
N ASN A 25 -7.75 -7.54 6.46
CA ASN A 25 -6.79 -8.13 5.55
C ASN A 25 -7.26 -7.89 4.10
N LYS A 26 -6.60 -6.98 3.39
CA LYS A 26 -6.90 -6.71 1.99
C LYS A 26 -6.38 -7.86 1.11
N PRO A 27 -7.19 -8.52 0.30
CA PRO A 27 -6.69 -9.51 -0.66
C PRO A 27 -5.90 -8.84 -1.80
N ALA A 28 -5.01 -9.59 -2.44
CA ALA A 28 -4.44 -9.21 -3.73
C ALA A 28 -5.55 -9.09 -4.80
N GLY A 29 -5.37 -8.22 -5.78
CA GLY A 29 -6.35 -7.94 -6.83
C GLY A 29 -7.38 -6.85 -6.49
N LEU A 30 -7.58 -6.51 -5.21
CA LEU A 30 -8.53 -5.50 -4.77
C LEU A 30 -7.90 -4.10 -4.76
N VAL A 31 -8.48 -3.17 -5.53
CA VAL A 31 -8.11 -1.75 -5.54
C VAL A 31 -8.68 -1.07 -4.29
N VAL A 32 -7.91 -0.21 -3.64
CA VAL A 32 -8.35 0.43 -2.38
C VAL A 32 -9.47 1.46 -2.60
N HIS A 33 -9.34 2.33 -3.59
CA HIS A 33 -10.31 3.40 -3.87
C HIS A 33 -10.47 3.62 -5.37
N PRO A 34 -11.61 4.17 -5.81
CA PRO A 34 -11.85 4.43 -7.22
C PRO A 34 -10.74 5.23 -7.89
N ALA A 35 -10.31 4.77 -9.04
CA ALA A 35 -9.26 5.38 -9.87
C ALA A 35 -9.55 5.11 -11.35
N PRO A 36 -8.92 5.82 -12.30
CA PRO A 36 -9.03 5.50 -13.72
C PRO A 36 -8.75 4.01 -13.99
N GLY A 37 -9.71 3.31 -14.59
CA GLY A 37 -9.66 1.86 -14.84
C GLY A 37 -10.25 0.98 -13.73
N SER A 38 -10.70 1.55 -12.61
CA SER A 38 -11.34 0.82 -11.49
C SER A 38 -12.26 1.77 -10.74
N LEU A 39 -13.39 2.14 -11.35
CA LEU A 39 -14.35 3.08 -10.76
C LEU A 39 -15.28 2.42 -9.72
N THR A 40 -15.44 1.12 -9.79
CA THR A 40 -16.28 0.25 -8.96
C THR A 40 -15.47 -0.97 -8.51
N GLY A 41 -16.04 -1.82 -7.65
CA GLY A 41 -15.36 -3.02 -7.17
C GLY A 41 -14.16 -2.74 -6.28
N THR A 42 -14.14 -1.62 -5.56
CA THR A 42 -13.00 -1.24 -4.72
C THR A 42 -13.27 -1.50 -3.24
N LEU A 43 -12.22 -1.49 -2.42
CA LEU A 43 -12.35 -1.59 -0.97
C LEU A 43 -13.28 -0.50 -0.40
N VAL A 44 -13.22 0.72 -0.92
CA VAL A 44 -14.12 1.81 -0.51
C VAL A 44 -15.58 1.47 -0.78
N ASN A 45 -15.91 0.85 -1.92
CA ASN A 45 -17.28 0.42 -2.21
C ASN A 45 -17.78 -0.63 -1.19
N ALA A 46 -16.91 -1.58 -0.82
CA ALA A 46 -17.20 -2.58 0.20
C ALA A 46 -17.40 -1.96 1.60
N LEU A 47 -16.52 -1.02 1.97
CA LEU A 47 -16.60 -0.32 3.26
C LEU A 47 -17.86 0.53 3.40
N ILE A 48 -18.30 1.20 2.32
CA ILE A 48 -19.56 1.95 2.32
C ILE A 48 -20.76 1.00 2.52
N ALA A 49 -20.74 -0.18 1.90
CA ALA A 49 -21.79 -1.18 2.11
C ALA A 49 -21.80 -1.72 3.55
N HIS A 50 -20.63 -1.96 4.13
CA HIS A 50 -20.47 -2.50 5.48
C HIS A 50 -20.83 -1.49 6.57
N CYS A 51 -20.29 -0.27 6.50
CA CYS A 51 -20.46 0.78 7.52
C CYS A 51 -21.72 1.63 7.33
N GLY A 52 -22.31 1.61 6.14
CA GLY A 52 -23.45 2.46 5.81
C GLY A 52 -23.10 3.94 5.66
N PRO A 53 -24.10 4.83 5.74
CA PRO A 53 -23.94 6.27 5.51
C PRO A 53 -22.99 6.96 6.50
N SER A 54 -22.74 6.38 7.66
CA SER A 54 -21.86 6.96 8.70
C SER A 54 -20.40 7.09 8.24
N LEU A 55 -19.96 6.27 7.28
CA LEU A 55 -18.61 6.35 6.73
C LEU A 55 -18.47 7.49 5.71
N THR A 56 -19.57 7.90 5.04
CA THR A 56 -19.52 8.90 3.99
C THR A 56 -19.17 10.27 4.56
N GLY A 57 -18.09 10.87 4.07
CA GLY A 57 -17.58 12.17 4.54
C GLY A 57 -16.34 12.11 5.41
N ILE A 58 -16.08 10.99 6.08
CA ILE A 58 -14.88 10.83 6.91
C ILE A 58 -13.63 10.82 6.03
N GLY A 59 -12.79 11.87 6.13
CA GLY A 59 -11.60 12.01 5.30
C GLY A 59 -11.85 12.36 3.84
N GLY A 60 -13.11 12.71 3.49
CA GLY A 60 -13.52 13.16 2.16
C GLY A 60 -14.36 12.15 1.37
N VAL A 61 -15.20 12.66 0.49
CA VAL A 61 -16.24 11.90 -0.24
C VAL A 61 -15.70 10.77 -1.11
N MET A 62 -14.50 10.94 -1.67
CA MET A 62 -13.92 9.98 -2.62
C MET A 62 -13.16 8.83 -1.97
N ARG A 63 -12.75 8.98 -0.71
CA ARG A 63 -11.90 8.03 0.02
C ARG A 63 -12.31 7.93 1.49
N PRO A 64 -13.60 7.72 1.79
CA PRO A 64 -14.07 7.76 3.16
C PRO A 64 -13.33 6.77 4.04
N GLY A 65 -12.82 7.25 5.18
CA GLY A 65 -12.09 6.47 6.17
C GLY A 65 -10.67 6.03 5.79
N ILE A 66 -10.22 6.27 4.57
CA ILE A 66 -8.92 5.81 4.08
C ILE A 66 -7.80 6.75 4.53
N VAL A 67 -6.87 6.23 5.34
CA VAL A 67 -5.69 6.94 5.85
C VAL A 67 -4.39 6.49 5.20
N HIS A 68 -4.36 5.29 4.62
CA HIS A 68 -3.23 4.73 3.85
C HIS A 68 -3.72 3.78 2.77
N ARG A 69 -2.80 3.28 1.95
CA ARG A 69 -3.16 2.35 0.88
C ARG A 69 -2.10 1.28 0.65
N LEU A 70 -2.54 0.14 0.15
CA LEU A 70 -1.74 -0.88 -0.51
C LEU A 70 -1.97 -0.83 -2.02
N ASP A 71 -1.02 -1.32 -2.80
CA ASP A 71 -1.20 -1.49 -4.24
C ASP A 71 -2.27 -2.56 -4.52
N LYS A 72 -2.84 -2.56 -5.74
CA LYS A 72 -3.88 -3.50 -6.14
C LYS A 72 -3.50 -4.95 -5.80
N ASP A 73 -2.34 -5.38 -6.23
CA ASP A 73 -1.90 -6.78 -6.13
C ASP A 73 -1.08 -7.07 -4.86
N THR A 74 -0.97 -6.11 -3.95
CA THR A 74 -0.40 -6.29 -2.62
C THR A 74 -1.50 -6.66 -1.64
N SER A 75 -1.35 -7.80 -0.97
CA SER A 75 -2.19 -8.21 0.15
C SER A 75 -1.65 -7.69 1.47
N GLY A 76 -2.49 -7.68 2.50
CA GLY A 76 -2.06 -7.40 3.87
C GLY A 76 -2.97 -6.48 4.67
N THR A 77 -2.55 -6.21 5.88
CA THR A 77 -3.33 -5.46 6.88
C THR A 77 -3.53 -4.01 6.47
N MET A 78 -4.77 -3.57 6.51
CA MET A 78 -5.16 -2.17 6.35
C MET A 78 -6.01 -1.72 7.54
N ILE A 79 -5.81 -0.45 7.95
CA ILE A 79 -6.62 0.22 8.94
C ILE A 79 -7.48 1.30 8.28
N VAL A 80 -8.74 1.36 8.68
CA VAL A 80 -9.76 2.28 8.14
C VAL A 80 -10.43 2.99 9.30
N ALA A 81 -10.57 4.29 9.23
CA ALA A 81 -11.27 5.08 10.25
C ALA A 81 -12.77 5.08 10.03
N LYS A 82 -13.55 4.91 11.10
CA LYS A 82 -15.03 5.02 11.10
C LYS A 82 -15.51 6.35 11.67
N THR A 83 -14.63 7.15 12.26
CA THR A 83 -14.92 8.47 12.83
C THR A 83 -13.89 9.49 12.41
N ASP A 84 -14.28 10.79 12.37
CA ASP A 84 -13.34 11.87 12.05
C ASP A 84 -12.19 11.98 13.06
N ALA A 85 -12.45 11.71 14.33
CA ALA A 85 -11.43 11.73 15.37
C ALA A 85 -10.35 10.65 15.10
N ALA A 86 -10.79 9.42 14.81
CA ALA A 86 -9.89 8.32 14.44
C ALA A 86 -9.15 8.64 13.14
N HIS A 87 -9.83 9.20 12.13
CA HIS A 87 -9.21 9.57 10.87
C HIS A 87 -8.08 10.59 11.06
N ARG A 88 -8.32 11.67 11.81
CA ARG A 88 -7.30 12.69 12.11
C ARG A 88 -6.10 12.09 12.85
N ARG A 89 -6.36 11.30 13.88
CA ARG A 89 -5.27 10.68 14.67
C ARG A 89 -4.45 9.70 13.86
N LEU A 90 -5.08 8.82 13.10
CA LEU A 90 -4.38 7.89 12.21
C LEU A 90 -3.62 8.62 11.11
N ALA A 91 -4.21 9.63 10.48
CA ALA A 91 -3.53 10.44 9.46
C ALA A 91 -2.28 11.14 10.02
N GLU A 92 -2.33 11.66 11.25
CA GLU A 92 -1.18 12.21 11.96
C GLU A 92 -0.09 11.14 12.18
N MET A 93 -0.44 9.97 12.71
CA MET A 93 0.51 8.87 12.93
C MET A 93 1.17 8.42 11.63
N PHE A 94 0.43 8.37 10.51
CA PHE A 94 1.02 8.09 9.19
C PHE A 94 1.93 9.21 8.69
N ALA A 95 1.61 10.47 8.98
CA ALA A 95 2.40 11.63 8.57
C ALA A 95 3.69 11.77 9.39
N THR A 96 3.64 11.50 10.68
CA THR A 96 4.80 11.55 11.60
C THR A 96 5.61 10.27 11.60
N HIS A 97 5.19 9.24 10.83
CA HIS A 97 5.82 7.91 10.78
C HIS A 97 5.83 7.19 12.15
N ASP A 98 4.90 7.52 13.04
CA ASP A 98 4.70 6.89 14.34
C ASP A 98 3.92 5.56 14.22
N LEU A 99 4.34 4.74 13.25
CA LEU A 99 3.78 3.42 12.95
C LEU A 99 4.88 2.49 12.44
N ASP A 100 4.98 1.30 13.04
CA ASP A 100 5.88 0.26 12.56
C ASP A 100 5.25 -0.47 11.36
N ARG A 101 5.60 -0.04 10.15
CA ARG A 101 5.08 -0.57 8.90
C ARG A 101 6.04 -1.57 8.31
N ARG A 102 5.74 -2.86 8.49
CA ARG A 102 6.54 -3.98 7.97
C ARG A 102 5.83 -4.64 6.80
N TYR A 103 6.61 -4.96 5.79
CA TYR A 103 6.19 -5.65 4.58
C TYR A 103 7.11 -6.83 4.33
N GLN A 104 6.54 -7.90 3.82
CA GLN A 104 7.33 -9.04 3.37
C GLN A 104 7.23 -9.18 1.86
N ALA A 105 8.34 -9.56 1.23
CA ALA A 105 8.41 -9.77 -0.20
C ALA A 105 9.27 -10.99 -0.54
N LEU A 106 8.86 -11.72 -1.56
CA LEU A 106 9.70 -12.69 -2.25
C LEU A 106 10.34 -11.98 -3.45
N VAL A 107 11.66 -12.07 -3.56
CA VAL A 107 12.42 -11.42 -4.63
C VAL A 107 13.27 -12.43 -5.40
N TRP A 108 13.55 -12.11 -6.65
CA TRP A 108 14.46 -12.91 -7.46
C TRP A 108 15.90 -12.80 -6.98
N GLY A 109 16.62 -13.92 -7.05
CA GLY A 109 18.04 -14.02 -6.72
C GLY A 109 18.32 -14.32 -5.25
N THR A 110 19.45 -14.98 -5.02
CA THR A 110 19.92 -15.43 -3.70
C THR A 110 21.23 -14.76 -3.27
N ASN A 111 21.91 -14.04 -4.18
CA ASN A 111 23.11 -13.29 -3.85
C ASN A 111 22.76 -11.88 -3.34
N ILE A 112 21.88 -11.83 -2.35
CA ILE A 112 21.47 -10.61 -1.68
C ILE A 112 22.15 -10.48 -0.32
N LYS A 113 22.55 -9.27 0.06
CA LYS A 113 23.13 -8.96 1.37
C LYS A 113 22.16 -9.31 2.50
N CYS A 114 22.64 -9.39 3.72
CA CYS A 114 21.79 -9.64 4.90
C CYS A 114 20.77 -8.53 5.15
N GLY A 115 21.06 -7.30 4.72
CA GLY A 115 20.17 -6.15 4.86
C GLY A 115 20.82 -4.85 4.41
N GLY A 116 20.04 -3.78 4.47
CA GLY A 116 20.52 -2.45 4.11
C GLY A 116 19.44 -1.38 4.09
N THR A 117 19.84 -0.21 3.62
CA THR A 117 18.96 0.94 3.41
C THR A 117 19.01 1.36 1.96
N ILE A 118 17.84 1.57 1.36
CA ILE A 118 17.71 2.16 0.04
C ILE A 118 17.14 3.56 0.23
N ASN A 119 17.95 4.57 -0.04
CA ASN A 119 17.56 5.99 0.02
C ASN A 119 17.68 6.57 -1.39
N GLN A 120 16.61 6.44 -2.17
CA GLN A 120 16.56 6.86 -3.56
C GLN A 120 15.22 7.51 -3.88
N PRO A 121 15.21 8.69 -4.53
CA PRO A 121 13.98 9.42 -4.82
C PRO A 121 13.15 8.70 -5.89
N ILE A 122 11.84 8.62 -5.67
CA ILE A 122 10.89 7.95 -6.56
C ILE A 122 9.96 8.97 -7.22
N GLY A 123 9.80 8.84 -8.51
CA GLY A 123 8.88 9.62 -9.33
C GLY A 123 8.35 8.82 -10.52
N ARG A 124 7.51 9.47 -11.34
CA ARG A 124 7.01 8.84 -12.57
C ARG A 124 8.15 8.62 -13.55
N ALA A 125 8.18 7.45 -14.17
CA ALA A 125 9.15 7.17 -15.23
C ALA A 125 8.95 8.11 -16.43
N SER A 126 10.04 8.57 -17.03
CA SER A 126 10.00 9.48 -18.18
C SER A 126 9.46 8.82 -19.44
N TYR A 127 9.70 7.51 -19.58
CA TYR A 127 9.31 6.70 -20.73
C TYR A 127 7.94 6.05 -20.62
N ASP A 128 7.39 5.91 -19.41
CA ASP A 128 6.05 5.37 -19.15
C ASP A 128 5.42 6.01 -17.90
N ARG A 129 4.44 6.88 -18.11
CA ARG A 129 3.76 7.61 -17.03
C ARG A 129 2.95 6.72 -16.07
N LYS A 130 2.71 5.45 -16.41
CA LYS A 130 2.06 4.47 -15.54
C LYS A 130 3.05 3.84 -14.54
N ARG A 131 4.35 3.89 -14.83
CA ARG A 131 5.40 3.34 -13.99
C ARG A 131 5.98 4.37 -13.02
N GLN A 132 6.45 3.87 -11.90
CA GLN A 132 7.31 4.61 -10.96
C GLN A 132 8.76 4.14 -11.18
N ALA A 133 9.71 5.05 -11.01
CA ALA A 133 11.13 4.76 -11.15
C ALA A 133 11.97 5.64 -10.22
N ILE A 134 13.22 5.25 -10.00
CA ILE A 134 14.22 6.13 -9.40
C ILE A 134 14.48 7.28 -10.36
N THR A 135 14.35 8.51 -9.86
CA THR A 135 14.60 9.72 -10.65
C THR A 135 14.97 10.90 -9.75
N THR A 136 15.93 11.70 -10.15
CA THR A 136 16.38 12.88 -9.40
C THR A 136 15.28 13.93 -9.18
N LYS A 137 14.26 13.95 -10.04
CA LYS A 137 13.06 14.78 -9.91
C LYS A 137 11.98 14.15 -9.02
N GLY A 138 12.25 12.96 -8.48
CA GLY A 138 11.33 12.23 -7.61
C GLY A 138 11.23 12.81 -6.20
N ARG A 139 10.31 12.28 -5.43
CA ARG A 139 10.16 12.59 -4.00
C ARG A 139 11.06 11.67 -3.19
N ASN A 140 11.69 12.17 -2.14
CA ASN A 140 12.51 11.37 -1.25
C ASN A 140 11.76 10.11 -0.78
N ALA A 141 12.46 8.97 -0.81
CA ALA A 141 11.94 7.68 -0.41
C ALA A 141 13.04 6.85 0.27
N VAL A 142 12.72 6.30 1.44
CA VAL A 142 13.64 5.49 2.25
C VAL A 142 12.98 4.18 2.63
N THR A 143 13.66 3.08 2.33
CA THR A 143 13.27 1.71 2.67
C THR A 143 14.42 1.02 3.38
N PHE A 144 14.18 0.55 4.61
CA PHE A 144 15.07 -0.39 5.30
C PHE A 144 14.64 -1.81 4.92
N TRP A 145 15.59 -2.69 4.73
CA TRP A 145 15.29 -4.08 4.39
C TRP A 145 16.26 -5.04 5.05
N GLN A 146 15.80 -6.28 5.28
CA GLN A 146 16.62 -7.38 5.77
C GLN A 146 16.21 -8.70 5.11
N THR A 147 17.16 -9.56 4.85
CA THR A 147 16.92 -10.90 4.35
C THR A 147 16.52 -11.81 5.51
N LEU A 148 15.32 -12.39 5.42
CA LEU A 148 14.83 -13.37 6.40
C LEU A 148 15.28 -14.79 6.03
N ARG A 149 15.22 -15.13 4.74
CA ARG A 149 15.59 -16.47 4.24
C ARG A 149 15.98 -16.42 2.76
N GLN A 150 16.90 -17.28 2.36
CA GLN A 150 17.25 -17.51 0.96
C GLN A 150 16.75 -18.88 0.50
N PHE A 151 16.34 -18.98 -0.77
CA PHE A 151 15.84 -20.20 -1.42
C PHE A 151 16.64 -20.46 -2.71
N PRO A 152 17.89 -20.94 -2.60
CA PRO A 152 18.71 -21.20 -3.79
C PRO A 152 18.07 -22.24 -4.73
N PRO A 153 18.21 -22.07 -6.03
CA PRO A 153 18.84 -20.96 -6.74
C PRO A 153 17.89 -19.79 -7.07
N PHE A 154 16.66 -19.81 -6.60
CA PHE A 154 15.58 -19.01 -7.17
C PHE A 154 15.46 -17.60 -6.58
N GLY A 155 15.37 -17.46 -5.25
CA GLY A 155 14.98 -16.19 -4.66
C GLY A 155 15.25 -16.07 -3.18
N SER A 156 14.84 -14.94 -2.63
CA SER A 156 14.99 -14.60 -1.22
C SER A 156 13.70 -14.04 -0.64
N HIS A 157 13.45 -14.34 0.62
CA HIS A 157 12.40 -13.74 1.43
C HIS A 157 12.99 -12.59 2.23
N ILE A 158 12.44 -11.43 2.08
CA ILE A 158 12.91 -10.21 2.74
C ILE A 158 11.78 -9.52 3.49
N GLU A 159 12.15 -8.83 4.56
CA GLU A 159 11.31 -7.88 5.25
C GLU A 159 11.73 -6.45 4.89
N CYS A 160 10.77 -5.58 4.64
CA CYS A 160 10.97 -4.16 4.40
C CYS A 160 10.26 -3.34 5.47
N ARG A 161 10.95 -2.34 6.03
CA ARG A 161 10.36 -1.29 6.88
C ARG A 161 10.42 0.04 6.15
N LEU A 162 9.28 0.73 6.12
CA LEU A 162 9.13 1.97 5.38
C LEU A 162 9.26 3.19 6.29
N GLU A 163 10.21 4.06 6.01
CA GLU A 163 10.24 5.42 6.57
C GLU A 163 9.30 6.34 5.78
N THR A 164 9.20 6.17 4.47
CA THR A 164 8.30 6.91 3.57
C THR A 164 7.30 5.97 2.91
N GLY A 165 6.21 6.49 2.30
CA GLY A 165 5.18 5.68 1.63
C GLY A 165 4.90 6.19 0.22
N ARG A 166 5.82 6.03 -0.75
CA ARG A 166 5.59 6.40 -2.15
C ARG A 166 4.93 5.27 -2.91
N THR A 167 4.24 5.61 -3.98
CA THR A 167 3.61 4.61 -4.86
C THR A 167 4.66 3.62 -5.37
N HIS A 168 4.38 2.32 -5.25
CA HIS A 168 5.26 1.20 -5.65
C HIS A 168 6.65 1.22 -4.99
N GLN A 169 6.83 1.88 -3.83
CA GLN A 169 8.14 2.16 -3.26
C GLN A 169 8.99 0.91 -3.08
N ILE A 170 8.48 -0.11 -2.40
CA ILE A 170 9.22 -1.36 -2.16
C ILE A 170 9.62 -2.00 -3.50
N ARG A 171 8.70 -2.08 -4.43
CA ARG A 171 8.89 -2.69 -5.75
C ARG A 171 10.01 -2.01 -6.54
N VAL A 172 9.96 -0.67 -6.63
CA VAL A 172 10.96 0.15 -7.33
C VAL A 172 12.32 0.07 -6.63
N HIS A 173 12.35 0.14 -5.30
CA HIS A 173 13.59 0.09 -4.53
C HIS A 173 14.29 -1.27 -4.65
N LEU A 174 13.53 -2.37 -4.55
CA LEU A 174 14.11 -3.71 -4.65
C LEU A 174 14.59 -4.01 -6.07
N ALA A 175 13.86 -3.59 -7.10
CA ALA A 175 14.32 -3.67 -8.48
C ALA A 175 15.60 -2.86 -8.72
N HIS A 176 15.72 -1.67 -8.09
CA HIS A 176 16.92 -0.83 -8.18
C HIS A 176 18.18 -1.52 -7.65
N ILE A 177 18.06 -2.34 -6.61
CA ILE A 177 19.20 -3.12 -6.08
C ILE A 177 19.38 -4.48 -6.76
N GLY A 178 18.66 -4.74 -7.87
CA GLY A 178 18.78 -5.96 -8.67
C GLY A 178 17.93 -7.14 -8.19
N HIS A 179 17.01 -6.93 -7.25
CA HIS A 179 16.18 -7.97 -6.66
C HIS A 179 14.68 -7.64 -6.79
N SER A 180 14.16 -7.74 -8.01
CA SER A 180 12.74 -7.48 -8.28
C SER A 180 11.82 -8.43 -7.52
N VAL A 181 10.65 -7.93 -7.11
CA VAL A 181 9.62 -8.74 -6.45
C VAL A 181 9.11 -9.82 -7.42
N ILE A 182 9.04 -11.05 -6.96
CA ILE A 182 8.51 -12.18 -7.75
C ILE A 182 7.03 -11.91 -8.07
N GLY A 183 6.68 -12.02 -9.35
CA GLY A 183 5.33 -11.76 -9.85
C GLY A 183 5.01 -10.30 -10.13
N ASP A 184 5.95 -9.36 -9.92
CA ASP A 184 5.76 -7.96 -10.33
C ASP A 184 5.88 -7.81 -11.86
N PRO A 185 4.80 -7.42 -12.57
CA PRO A 185 4.83 -7.30 -14.02
C PRO A 185 5.49 -6.00 -14.53
N LEU A 186 5.85 -5.08 -13.63
CA LEU A 186 6.28 -3.74 -14.01
C LEU A 186 7.77 -3.45 -13.73
N ASN A 187 8.38 -4.11 -12.73
CA ASN A 187 9.74 -3.82 -12.27
C ASN A 187 10.62 -5.04 -12.25
#